data_70dcbca89a365dea314d10b733d6dcb2
#
_entry.id   70dcbca89a365dea314d10b733d6dcb2
#
_cell.length_a   1.000
_cell.length_b   1.000
_cell.length_c   1.000
_cell.angle_alpha   90.00
_cell.angle_beta   90.00
_cell.angle_gamma   90.00
#
_symmetry.space_group_name_H-M   'P 1'
#
loop_
_entity.id
_entity.type
_entity.pdbx_description
1 polymer ?
#
loop_
_entity_poly.entity_id
_entity_poly.type
_entity_poly.pdbx_seq_one_letter_code
_entity_poly.pdbx_strand_id
1 'polypeptide(L)'
;MATVGFLGTGLLGSGMVERMLRRGDAVTVWNRTASKARALEPLGARVAATPGDAVAGAEHVHMTLPDDAVVDEMLEKVRPQLRTDAIIIDHSTTSPAGTKKRVPRLNGAGIKFIHAPVFMSPQMARDGVGLVLVSGPRAIYEDVRSELEKMTGEVWYVGEEPDRSAAYKIFGNSMLFVIAAGVSDVFAMAKGLGIPAADALAVFSKFQPGGVIKARGEKMARGDFSATFELTMARKDMRLMLEAAGSQPTVVLPSIAKRMDDAIAKGHGQDDLGAIAAEVVR
;
A
#
# COMPACT_ATOMS: atom_id res chain seq x y z
N MET A 1 23.54 16.11 5.81
CA MET A 1 22.33 16.85 5.38
C MET A 1 22.17 16.61 3.89
N ALA A 2 21.05 16.03 3.48
CA ALA A 2 20.74 15.85 2.06
C ALA A 2 19.93 17.05 1.55
N THR A 3 20.09 17.37 0.27
CA THR A 3 19.24 18.34 -0.42
C THR A 3 18.11 17.58 -1.10
N VAL A 4 16.88 17.80 -0.64
CA VAL A 4 15.71 17.03 -1.03
C VAL A 4 14.68 17.90 -1.75
N GLY A 5 14.23 17.45 -2.92
CA GLY A 5 13.01 17.95 -3.57
C GLY A 5 11.84 17.03 -3.22
N PHE A 6 10.69 17.57 -2.82
CA PHE A 6 9.53 16.75 -2.47
C PHE A 6 8.28 17.22 -3.24
N LEU A 7 7.71 16.30 -4.02
CA LEU A 7 6.56 16.56 -4.88
C LEU A 7 5.32 15.82 -4.35
N GLY A 8 4.31 16.59 -3.94
CA GLY A 8 3.08 16.04 -3.38
C GLY A 8 3.07 16.02 -1.85
N THR A 9 2.59 17.09 -1.24
CA THR A 9 2.44 17.26 0.21
C THR A 9 0.99 16.98 0.67
N GLY A 10 0.46 15.82 0.26
CA GLY A 10 -0.76 15.27 0.83
C GLY A 10 -0.54 14.79 2.28
N LEU A 11 -1.51 14.07 2.85
CA LEU A 11 -1.41 13.60 4.24
C LEU A 11 -0.12 12.79 4.49
N LEU A 12 0.20 11.85 3.60
CA LEU A 12 1.40 11.02 3.73
C LEU A 12 2.68 11.83 3.44
N GLY A 13 2.71 12.56 2.31
CA GLY A 13 3.89 13.34 1.91
C GLY A 13 4.25 14.41 2.94
N SER A 14 3.27 15.07 3.56
CA SER A 14 3.53 16.01 4.67
C SER A 14 4.22 15.31 5.85
N GLY A 15 3.76 14.12 6.23
CA GLY A 15 4.40 13.36 7.31
C GLY A 15 5.85 12.99 7.00
N MET A 16 6.14 12.59 5.75
CA MET A 16 7.51 12.31 5.29
C MET A 16 8.40 13.56 5.34
N VAL A 17 7.89 14.70 4.82
CA VAL A 17 8.62 15.99 4.86
C VAL A 17 8.90 16.41 6.29
N GLU A 18 7.93 16.33 7.19
CA GLU A 18 8.13 16.66 8.62
C GLU A 18 9.24 15.80 9.23
N ARG A 19 9.31 14.50 8.89
CA ARG A 19 10.38 13.60 9.35
C ARG A 19 11.74 14.03 8.82
N MET A 20 11.83 14.37 7.52
CA MET A 20 13.07 14.84 6.88
C MET A 20 13.57 16.14 7.54
N LEU A 21 12.69 17.12 7.74
CA LEU A 21 13.04 18.38 8.40
C LEU A 21 13.54 18.18 9.83
N ARG A 22 12.89 17.31 10.62
CA ARG A 22 13.30 16.99 12.00
C ARG A 22 14.69 16.37 12.07
N ARG A 23 15.14 15.64 11.06
CA ARG A 23 16.48 15.07 11.00
C ARG A 23 17.52 16.03 10.40
N GLY A 24 17.10 17.25 10.02
CA GLY A 24 17.96 18.33 9.54
C GLY A 24 18.20 18.36 8.05
N ASP A 25 17.39 17.69 7.22
CA ASP A 25 17.52 17.78 5.76
C ASP A 25 17.01 19.14 5.25
N ALA A 26 17.63 19.61 4.16
CA ALA A 26 17.17 20.80 3.44
C ALA A 26 16.09 20.39 2.41
N VAL A 27 14.81 20.60 2.75
CA VAL A 27 13.69 20.13 1.93
C VAL A 27 13.02 21.30 1.21
N THR A 28 12.96 21.20 -0.13
CA THR A 28 12.14 22.10 -0.98
C THR A 28 10.91 21.33 -1.44
N VAL A 29 9.74 21.87 -1.16
CA VAL A 29 8.45 21.19 -1.40
C VAL A 29 7.65 21.87 -2.49
N TRP A 30 6.90 21.08 -3.25
CA TRP A 30 5.88 21.57 -4.16
C TRP A 30 4.62 20.71 -4.08
N ASN A 31 3.47 21.36 -4.19
CA ASN A 31 2.18 20.68 -4.29
C ASN A 31 1.22 21.46 -5.18
N ARG A 32 0.41 20.77 -5.99
CA ARG A 32 -0.60 21.39 -6.86
C ARG A 32 -1.53 22.36 -6.09
N THR A 33 -1.93 21.98 -4.89
CA THR A 33 -2.64 22.86 -3.95
C THR A 33 -1.61 23.56 -3.06
N ALA A 34 -1.26 24.79 -3.39
CA ALA A 34 -0.16 25.53 -2.75
C ALA A 34 -0.29 25.64 -1.21
N SER A 35 -1.51 25.75 -0.69
CA SER A 35 -1.74 25.82 0.77
C SER A 35 -1.21 24.60 1.52
N LYS A 36 -1.23 23.38 0.91
CA LYS A 36 -0.68 22.18 1.51
C LYS A 36 0.85 22.22 1.62
N ALA A 37 1.53 22.81 0.65
CA ALA A 37 2.98 23.01 0.71
C ALA A 37 3.34 24.10 1.74
N ARG A 38 2.64 25.23 1.74
CA ARG A 38 2.85 26.35 2.68
C ARG A 38 2.65 25.95 4.14
N ALA A 39 1.80 24.99 4.41
CA ALA A 39 1.62 24.47 5.78
C ALA A 39 2.91 23.89 6.40
N LEU A 40 3.92 23.59 5.57
CA LEU A 40 5.21 23.05 6.00
C LEU A 40 6.30 24.13 6.17
N GLU A 41 6.06 25.38 5.74
CA GLU A 41 7.00 26.51 5.91
C GLU A 41 7.37 26.78 7.38
N PRO A 42 6.40 26.79 8.31
CA PRO A 42 6.73 26.99 9.74
C PRO A 42 7.60 25.90 10.33
N LEU A 43 7.68 24.73 9.66
CA LEU A 43 8.50 23.59 10.07
C LEU A 43 9.90 23.63 9.41
N GLY A 44 10.17 24.61 8.53
CA GLY A 44 11.46 24.80 7.87
C GLY A 44 11.51 24.35 6.41
N ALA A 45 10.42 23.93 5.80
CA ALA A 45 10.40 23.59 4.39
C ALA A 45 10.47 24.86 3.51
N ARG A 46 11.23 24.81 2.43
CA ARG A 46 11.19 25.83 1.38
C ARG A 46 10.05 25.48 0.40
N VAL A 47 9.14 26.40 0.15
CA VAL A 47 8.07 26.20 -0.82
C VAL A 47 8.49 26.73 -2.20
N ALA A 48 8.45 25.85 -3.20
CA ALA A 48 8.74 26.20 -4.59
C ALA A 48 7.50 26.70 -5.32
N ALA A 49 7.68 27.62 -6.28
CA ALA A 49 6.61 28.14 -7.12
C ALA A 49 6.18 27.12 -8.19
N THR A 50 7.14 26.38 -8.74
CA THR A 50 6.91 25.33 -9.75
C THR A 50 7.49 23.99 -9.28
N PRO A 51 7.04 22.85 -9.84
CA PRO A 51 7.64 21.56 -9.52
C PRO A 51 9.12 21.47 -9.95
N GLY A 52 9.49 22.15 -11.04
CA GLY A 52 10.89 22.25 -11.48
C GLY A 52 11.78 22.94 -10.45
N ASP A 53 11.31 24.05 -9.86
CA ASP A 53 12.05 24.76 -8.81
C ASP A 53 12.24 23.89 -7.55
N ALA A 54 11.29 22.99 -7.28
CA ALA A 54 11.38 22.09 -6.12
C ALA A 54 12.49 21.06 -6.27
N VAL A 55 12.84 20.66 -7.48
CA VAL A 55 13.86 19.64 -7.76
C VAL A 55 15.20 20.22 -8.17
N ALA A 56 15.26 21.53 -8.47
CA ALA A 56 16.49 22.18 -8.88
C ALA A 56 17.56 22.09 -7.78
N GLY A 57 18.68 21.41 -8.08
CA GLY A 57 19.76 21.18 -7.13
C GLY A 57 19.53 20.08 -6.11
N ALA A 58 18.38 19.39 -6.12
CA ALA A 58 18.12 18.27 -5.22
C ALA A 58 18.98 17.04 -5.57
N GLU A 59 19.52 16.39 -4.54
CA GLU A 59 20.19 15.08 -4.65
C GLU A 59 19.18 13.95 -4.73
N HIS A 60 18.13 14.04 -3.91
CA HIS A 60 17.02 13.11 -3.91
C HIS A 60 15.70 13.85 -4.20
N VAL A 61 14.91 13.29 -5.08
CA VAL A 61 13.58 13.79 -5.41
C VAL A 61 12.55 12.75 -4.99
N HIS A 62 11.78 13.07 -3.96
CA HIS A 62 10.71 12.19 -3.47
C HIS A 62 9.35 12.61 -4.06
N MET A 63 8.52 11.63 -4.40
CA MET A 63 7.18 11.87 -4.93
C MET A 63 6.13 11.07 -4.17
N THR A 64 4.99 11.72 -3.86
CA THR A 64 3.77 11.05 -3.35
C THR A 64 2.57 11.61 -4.12
N LEU A 65 2.26 11.00 -5.25
CA LEU A 65 1.28 11.48 -6.23
C LEU A 65 0.10 10.50 -6.35
N PRO A 66 -1.07 10.93 -6.86
CA PRO A 66 -2.29 10.14 -6.79
C PRO A 66 -2.31 8.89 -7.69
N ASP A 67 -1.72 8.96 -8.90
CA ASP A 67 -1.82 7.90 -9.91
C ASP A 67 -0.70 7.97 -10.96
N ASP A 68 -0.69 6.99 -11.87
CA ASP A 68 0.30 6.86 -12.95
C ASP A 68 0.35 8.09 -13.87
N ALA A 69 -0.81 8.64 -14.24
CA ALA A 69 -0.89 9.76 -15.18
C ALA A 69 -0.24 11.01 -14.58
N VAL A 70 -0.51 11.28 -13.30
CA VAL A 70 0.08 12.43 -12.59
C VAL A 70 1.57 12.22 -12.34
N VAL A 71 2.02 10.98 -12.08
CA VAL A 71 3.45 10.66 -11.96
C VAL A 71 4.16 10.94 -13.29
N ASP A 72 3.65 10.40 -14.40
CA ASP A 72 4.26 10.60 -15.72
C ASP A 72 4.27 12.08 -16.14
N GLU A 73 3.17 12.82 -15.94
CA GLU A 73 3.11 14.26 -16.18
C GLU A 73 4.14 15.03 -15.35
N MET A 74 4.28 14.68 -14.07
CA MET A 74 5.22 15.34 -13.17
C MET A 74 6.67 15.10 -13.58
N LEU A 75 7.01 13.86 -13.96
CA LEU A 75 8.34 13.51 -14.45
C LEU A 75 8.75 14.33 -15.66
N GLU A 76 7.85 14.52 -16.64
CA GLU A 76 8.15 15.37 -17.81
C GLU A 76 8.34 16.85 -17.42
N LYS A 77 7.55 17.35 -16.46
CA LYS A 77 7.66 18.74 -15.97
C LYS A 77 8.98 19.01 -15.25
N VAL A 78 9.47 18.07 -14.47
CA VAL A 78 10.69 18.30 -13.66
C VAL A 78 11.98 17.94 -14.39
N ARG A 79 11.90 17.13 -15.43
CA ARG A 79 13.05 16.64 -16.20
C ARG A 79 14.06 17.73 -16.59
N PRO A 80 13.66 18.91 -17.08
CA PRO A 80 14.61 19.95 -17.48
C PRO A 80 15.44 20.55 -16.34
N GLN A 81 14.97 20.46 -15.09
CA GLN A 81 15.63 21.04 -13.91
C GLN A 81 16.31 20.00 -13.01
N LEU A 82 16.20 18.71 -13.35
CA LEU A 82 16.87 17.66 -12.59
C LEU A 82 18.39 17.77 -12.71
N ARG A 83 19.11 17.61 -11.61
CA ARG A 83 20.56 17.35 -11.65
C ARG A 83 20.82 16.03 -12.37
N THR A 84 21.95 15.95 -13.06
CA THR A 84 22.36 14.74 -13.80
C THR A 84 22.50 13.49 -12.90
N ASP A 85 22.87 13.69 -11.64
CA ASP A 85 23.09 12.64 -10.64
C ASP A 85 21.90 12.47 -9.66
N ALA A 86 20.86 13.28 -9.79
CA ALA A 86 19.68 13.19 -8.93
C ALA A 86 18.99 11.83 -9.05
N ILE A 87 18.53 11.32 -7.91
CA ILE A 87 17.73 10.07 -7.87
C ILE A 87 16.29 10.41 -7.54
N ILE A 88 15.37 9.97 -8.41
CA ILE A 88 13.93 10.09 -8.17
C ILE A 88 13.44 8.84 -7.45
N ILE A 89 12.81 9.04 -6.30
CA ILE A 89 12.25 8.00 -5.43
C ILE A 89 10.73 8.18 -5.40
N ASP A 90 10.01 7.31 -6.09
CA ASP A 90 8.54 7.42 -6.20
C ASP A 90 7.85 6.51 -5.18
N HIS A 91 7.19 7.14 -4.20
CA HIS A 91 6.39 6.48 -3.18
C HIS A 91 4.91 6.34 -3.55
N SER A 92 4.53 6.79 -4.73
CA SER A 92 3.14 6.75 -5.19
C SER A 92 2.65 5.32 -5.34
N THR A 93 1.36 5.10 -5.10
CA THR A 93 0.74 3.83 -5.44
C THR A 93 0.34 3.86 -6.90
N THR A 94 1.11 3.20 -7.74
CA THR A 94 0.94 3.13 -9.19
C THR A 94 0.67 1.70 -9.66
N SER A 95 0.22 1.55 -10.90
CA SER A 95 -0.04 0.23 -11.47
C SER A 95 1.27 -0.54 -11.74
N PRO A 96 1.30 -1.87 -11.53
CA PRO A 96 2.45 -2.68 -11.93
C PRO A 96 2.81 -2.50 -13.40
N ALA A 97 1.81 -2.44 -14.30
CA ALA A 97 2.03 -2.28 -15.74
C ALA A 97 2.65 -0.92 -16.09
N GLY A 98 2.22 0.17 -15.43
CA GLY A 98 2.80 1.51 -15.58
C GLY A 98 4.24 1.54 -15.08
N THR A 99 4.48 1.02 -13.89
CA THR A 99 5.81 0.97 -13.27
C THR A 99 6.79 0.13 -14.08
N LYS A 100 6.35 -1.02 -14.61
CA LYS A 100 7.15 -1.90 -15.49
C LYS A 100 7.68 -1.16 -16.73
N LYS A 101 6.90 -0.24 -17.28
CA LYS A 101 7.30 0.58 -18.43
C LYS A 101 8.13 1.80 -18.02
N ARG A 102 7.76 2.46 -16.93
CA ARG A 102 8.35 3.72 -16.46
C ARG A 102 9.79 3.56 -16.03
N VAL A 103 10.08 2.58 -15.18
CA VAL A 103 11.42 2.37 -14.61
C VAL A 103 12.49 2.19 -15.68
N PRO A 104 12.41 1.22 -16.63
CA PRO A 104 13.44 1.07 -17.65
C PRO A 104 13.48 2.25 -18.64
N ARG A 105 12.35 2.88 -18.95
CA ARG A 105 12.28 4.06 -19.82
C ARG A 105 13.11 5.22 -19.26
N LEU A 106 12.95 5.51 -17.98
CA LEU A 106 13.67 6.62 -17.33
C LEU A 106 15.15 6.30 -17.14
N ASN A 107 15.46 5.12 -16.61
CA ASN A 107 16.84 4.70 -16.37
C ASN A 107 17.63 4.58 -17.69
N GLY A 108 16.99 4.09 -18.76
CA GLY A 108 17.57 4.06 -20.11
C GLY A 108 17.80 5.46 -20.72
N ALA A 109 17.06 6.46 -20.27
CA ALA A 109 17.27 7.86 -20.63
C ALA A 109 18.24 8.61 -19.70
N GLY A 110 18.95 7.89 -18.83
CA GLY A 110 19.93 8.46 -17.88
C GLY A 110 19.33 9.12 -16.64
N ILE A 111 18.01 8.99 -16.40
CA ILE A 111 17.35 9.51 -15.21
C ILE A 111 17.27 8.39 -14.18
N LYS A 112 18.04 8.49 -13.10
CA LYS A 112 17.98 7.51 -12.00
C LYS A 112 16.61 7.55 -11.34
N PHE A 113 15.81 6.51 -11.53
CA PHE A 113 14.47 6.39 -11.00
C PHE A 113 14.27 5.04 -10.32
N ILE A 114 13.67 5.05 -9.13
CA ILE A 114 13.31 3.84 -8.39
C ILE A 114 11.91 3.97 -7.80
N HIS A 115 11.13 2.89 -7.84
CA HIS A 115 9.79 2.83 -7.26
C HIS A 115 9.86 2.25 -5.84
N ALA A 116 9.36 3.03 -4.89
CA ALA A 116 9.50 2.76 -3.45
C ALA A 116 8.21 3.04 -2.66
N PRO A 117 7.07 2.36 -2.99
CA PRO A 117 5.79 2.55 -2.31
C PRO A 117 5.87 2.07 -0.85
N VAL A 118 4.96 2.61 -0.01
CA VAL A 118 5.04 2.43 1.44
C VAL A 118 3.77 1.85 2.05
N PHE A 119 3.92 1.09 3.13
CA PHE A 119 2.87 0.76 4.07
C PHE A 119 3.09 1.55 5.36
N MET A 120 2.55 2.75 5.39
CA MET A 120 2.57 3.63 6.55
C MET A 120 1.39 4.60 6.54
N SER A 121 0.91 4.93 7.72
CA SER A 121 -0.02 6.04 7.92
C SER A 121 0.74 7.38 7.94
N PRO A 122 0.05 8.53 7.84
CA PRO A 122 0.69 9.84 8.01
C PRO A 122 1.43 9.99 9.34
N GLN A 123 0.91 9.42 10.43
CA GLN A 123 1.58 9.44 11.73
C GLN A 123 2.83 8.56 11.73
N MET A 124 2.76 7.34 11.19
CA MET A 124 3.92 6.47 11.04
C MET A 124 5.04 7.12 10.23
N ALA A 125 4.69 7.89 9.18
CA ALA A 125 5.67 8.64 8.41
C ALA A 125 6.38 9.71 9.25
N ARG A 126 5.65 10.44 10.12
CA ARG A 126 6.23 11.41 11.07
C ARG A 126 7.17 10.75 12.07
N ASP A 127 6.81 9.56 12.53
CA ASP A 127 7.56 8.80 13.54
C ASP A 127 8.74 8.05 12.95
N GLY A 128 8.83 7.94 11.62
CA GLY A 128 9.88 7.21 10.92
C GLY A 128 9.75 5.70 11.11
N VAL A 129 8.51 5.20 11.14
CA VAL A 129 8.19 3.77 11.23
C VAL A 129 7.34 3.33 10.05
N GLY A 130 7.23 2.03 9.84
CA GLY A 130 6.49 1.43 8.73
C GLY A 130 7.41 0.67 7.78
N LEU A 131 6.88 0.31 6.62
CA LEU A 131 7.58 -0.50 5.62
C LEU A 131 7.64 0.25 4.29
N VAL A 132 8.84 0.34 3.70
CA VAL A 132 9.05 0.73 2.30
C VAL A 132 9.35 -0.52 1.48
N LEU A 133 8.60 -0.74 0.41
CA LEU A 133 8.91 -1.74 -0.61
C LEU A 133 9.76 -1.09 -1.69
N VAL A 134 10.80 -1.76 -2.17
CA VAL A 134 11.65 -1.19 -3.23
C VAL A 134 11.87 -2.23 -4.32
N SER A 135 11.66 -1.85 -5.58
CA SER A 135 12.06 -2.68 -6.72
C SER A 135 12.67 -1.83 -7.84
N GLY A 136 13.54 -2.48 -8.64
CA GLY A 136 14.28 -1.85 -9.72
C GLY A 136 15.78 -2.11 -9.60
N PRO A 137 16.61 -1.39 -10.38
CA PRO A 137 18.05 -1.65 -10.46
C PRO A 137 18.74 -1.63 -9.09
N ARG A 138 19.45 -2.71 -8.80
CA ARG A 138 20.14 -2.90 -7.50
C ARG A 138 21.09 -1.75 -7.17
N ALA A 139 21.82 -1.25 -8.16
CA ALA A 139 22.75 -0.14 -7.97
C ALA A 139 22.04 1.13 -7.46
N ILE A 140 20.87 1.48 -8.05
CA ILE A 140 20.10 2.65 -7.61
C ILE A 140 19.54 2.42 -6.20
N TYR A 141 19.10 1.20 -5.88
CA TYR A 141 18.64 0.86 -4.53
C TYR A 141 19.75 1.08 -3.48
N GLU A 142 20.97 0.60 -3.75
CA GLU A 142 22.10 0.78 -2.80
C GLU A 142 22.45 2.27 -2.61
N ASP A 143 22.34 3.10 -3.67
CA ASP A 143 22.53 4.55 -3.58
C ASP A 143 21.53 5.23 -2.63
N VAL A 144 20.26 4.74 -2.56
CA VAL A 144 19.19 5.37 -1.76
C VAL A 144 18.84 4.63 -0.47
N ARG A 145 19.41 3.44 -0.24
CA ARG A 145 19.08 2.59 0.90
C ARG A 145 19.17 3.32 2.24
N SER A 146 20.32 3.98 2.49
CA SER A 146 20.53 4.72 3.74
C SER A 146 19.53 5.86 3.93
N GLU A 147 19.08 6.49 2.85
CA GLU A 147 18.05 7.52 2.89
C GLU A 147 16.69 6.92 3.28
N LEU A 148 16.31 5.82 2.66
CA LEU A 148 15.05 5.12 2.96
C LEU A 148 15.03 4.57 4.39
N GLU A 149 16.12 4.01 4.88
CA GLU A 149 16.25 3.51 6.26
C GLU A 149 16.07 4.62 7.31
N LYS A 150 16.41 5.87 6.99
CA LYS A 150 16.15 7.03 7.88
C LYS A 150 14.69 7.49 7.86
N MET A 151 13.94 7.13 6.84
CA MET A 151 12.52 7.52 6.68
C MET A 151 11.57 6.53 7.32
N THR A 152 12.00 5.29 7.53
CA THR A 152 11.15 4.18 7.97
C THR A 152 11.89 3.22 8.87
N GLY A 153 11.15 2.37 9.60
CA GLY A 153 11.73 1.31 10.41
C GLY A 153 12.21 0.10 9.59
N GLU A 154 11.64 -0.12 8.40
CA GLU A 154 11.93 -1.29 7.57
C GLU A 154 11.94 -0.93 6.08
N VAL A 155 12.98 -1.40 5.39
CA VAL A 155 13.11 -1.31 3.92
C VAL A 155 13.23 -2.72 3.36
N TRP A 156 12.27 -3.10 2.51
CA TRP A 156 12.29 -4.41 1.85
C TRP A 156 12.56 -4.26 0.36
N TYR A 157 13.78 -4.61 -0.06
CA TYR A 157 14.12 -4.73 -1.46
C TYR A 157 13.56 -6.05 -2.01
N VAL A 158 12.56 -5.94 -2.90
CA VAL A 158 11.82 -7.09 -3.43
C VAL A 158 12.35 -7.60 -4.78
N GLY A 159 13.50 -7.07 -5.23
CA GLY A 159 14.22 -7.54 -6.42
C GLY A 159 14.27 -6.52 -7.56
N GLU A 160 14.92 -6.93 -8.66
CA GLU A 160 15.20 -6.04 -9.79
C GLU A 160 14.03 -5.85 -10.75
N GLU A 161 13.03 -6.74 -10.71
CA GLU A 161 11.83 -6.63 -11.54
C GLU A 161 11.08 -5.32 -11.24
N PRO A 162 10.94 -4.40 -12.22
CA PRO A 162 10.50 -3.03 -11.96
C PRO A 162 9.11 -2.90 -11.36
N ASP A 163 8.22 -3.84 -11.65
CA ASP A 163 6.82 -3.85 -11.25
C ASP A 163 6.56 -4.54 -9.89
N ARG A 164 7.58 -5.17 -9.29
CA ARG A 164 7.43 -6.03 -8.11
C ARG A 164 6.93 -5.25 -6.88
N SER A 165 7.52 -4.09 -6.59
CA SER A 165 7.08 -3.25 -5.46
C SER A 165 5.66 -2.74 -5.65
N ALA A 166 5.27 -2.36 -6.88
CA ALA A 166 3.91 -1.94 -7.19
C ALA A 166 2.91 -3.10 -7.01
N ALA A 167 3.25 -4.30 -7.48
CA ALA A 167 2.41 -5.49 -7.30
C ALA A 167 2.21 -5.81 -5.81
N TYR A 168 3.28 -5.84 -5.01
CA TYR A 168 3.19 -6.13 -3.58
C TYR A 168 2.42 -5.05 -2.82
N LYS A 169 2.55 -3.78 -3.25
CA LYS A 169 1.77 -2.69 -2.67
C LYS A 169 0.27 -2.88 -2.87
N ILE A 170 -0.18 -3.25 -4.08
CA ILE A 170 -1.61 -3.49 -4.33
C ILE A 170 -2.09 -4.78 -3.65
N PHE A 171 -1.25 -5.82 -3.51
CA PHE A 171 -1.63 -7.03 -2.75
C PHE A 171 -1.91 -6.69 -1.28
N GLY A 172 -1.01 -5.93 -0.62
CA GLY A 172 -1.24 -5.51 0.76
C GLY A 172 -2.44 -4.57 0.90
N ASN A 173 -2.63 -3.61 -0.01
CA ASN A 173 -3.78 -2.72 0.02
C ASN A 173 -5.10 -3.48 -0.19
N SER A 174 -5.15 -4.54 -1.04
CA SER A 174 -6.35 -5.35 -1.22
C SER A 174 -6.80 -6.01 0.10
N MET A 175 -5.84 -6.50 0.90
CA MET A 175 -6.15 -7.07 2.21
C MET A 175 -6.68 -6.02 3.19
N LEU A 176 -6.15 -4.79 3.18
CA LEU A 176 -6.67 -3.71 4.02
C LEU A 176 -8.14 -3.39 3.68
N PHE A 177 -8.50 -3.40 2.39
CA PHE A 177 -9.88 -3.15 1.96
C PHE A 177 -10.82 -4.30 2.36
N VAL A 178 -10.37 -5.55 2.20
CA VAL A 178 -11.14 -6.73 2.64
C VAL A 178 -11.37 -6.70 4.15
N ILE A 179 -10.34 -6.36 4.94
CA ILE A 179 -10.47 -6.24 6.41
C ILE A 179 -11.47 -5.13 6.76
N ALA A 180 -11.36 -3.95 6.15
CA ALA A 180 -12.31 -2.85 6.42
C ALA A 180 -13.75 -3.22 6.06
N ALA A 181 -13.95 -3.89 4.92
CA ALA A 181 -15.26 -4.37 4.49
C ALA A 181 -15.79 -5.48 5.42
N GLY A 182 -14.93 -6.40 5.85
CA GLY A 182 -15.29 -7.44 6.83
C GLY A 182 -15.69 -6.86 8.19
N VAL A 183 -15.01 -5.81 8.67
CA VAL A 183 -15.40 -5.10 9.90
C VAL A 183 -16.76 -4.42 9.72
N SER A 184 -17.05 -3.86 8.54
CA SER A 184 -18.38 -3.32 8.23
C SER A 184 -19.46 -4.39 8.33
N ASP A 185 -19.20 -5.61 7.83
CA ASP A 185 -20.15 -6.73 7.91
C ASP A 185 -20.34 -7.22 9.35
N VAL A 186 -19.28 -7.19 10.18
CA VAL A 186 -19.41 -7.45 11.63
C VAL A 186 -20.36 -6.45 12.27
N PHE A 187 -20.28 -5.16 11.91
CA PHE A 187 -21.21 -4.15 12.42
C PHE A 187 -22.63 -4.35 11.91
N ALA A 188 -22.79 -4.81 10.66
CA ALA A 188 -24.13 -5.15 10.12
C ALA A 188 -24.78 -6.30 10.92
N MET A 189 -24.01 -7.36 11.20
CA MET A 189 -24.48 -8.47 12.06
C MET A 189 -24.80 -8.00 13.49
N ALA A 190 -23.89 -7.21 14.10
CA ALA A 190 -24.11 -6.66 15.43
C ALA A 190 -25.40 -5.84 15.51
N LYS A 191 -25.63 -4.97 14.52
CA LYS A 191 -26.86 -4.17 14.43
C LYS A 191 -28.10 -5.04 14.26
N GLY A 192 -28.05 -6.09 13.42
CA GLY A 192 -29.15 -7.06 13.26
C GLY A 192 -29.51 -7.77 14.55
N LEU A 193 -28.51 -8.02 15.42
CA LEU A 193 -28.66 -8.68 16.72
C LEU A 193 -28.90 -7.70 17.88
N GLY A 194 -28.92 -6.39 17.65
CA GLY A 194 -29.06 -5.38 18.70
C GLY A 194 -27.83 -5.22 19.59
N ILE A 195 -26.64 -5.63 19.12
CA ILE A 195 -25.36 -5.53 19.84
C ILE A 195 -24.68 -4.20 19.47
N PRO A 196 -24.17 -3.40 20.42
CA PRO A 196 -23.40 -2.20 20.11
C PRO A 196 -22.12 -2.52 19.32
N ALA A 197 -21.78 -1.68 18.34
CA ALA A 197 -20.62 -1.90 17.47
C ALA A 197 -19.28 -2.04 18.26
N ALA A 198 -19.12 -1.27 19.34
CA ALA A 198 -17.95 -1.36 20.19
C ALA A 198 -17.82 -2.73 20.87
N ASP A 199 -18.95 -3.30 21.31
CA ASP A 199 -18.98 -4.62 21.95
C ASP A 199 -18.67 -5.73 20.94
N ALA A 200 -19.15 -5.60 19.70
CA ALA A 200 -18.82 -6.54 18.63
C ALA A 200 -17.32 -6.57 18.33
N LEU A 201 -16.62 -5.43 18.39
CA LEU A 201 -15.16 -5.38 18.21
C LEU A 201 -14.38 -6.03 19.36
N ALA A 202 -14.95 -6.17 20.54
CA ALA A 202 -14.26 -6.74 21.70
C ALA A 202 -13.80 -8.18 21.46
N VAL A 203 -14.46 -8.94 20.56
CA VAL A 203 -14.04 -10.30 20.19
C VAL A 203 -12.61 -10.33 19.66
N PHE A 204 -12.20 -9.28 18.91
CA PHE A 204 -10.87 -9.21 18.30
C PHE A 204 -9.75 -8.83 19.28
N SER A 205 -10.08 -8.51 20.53
CA SER A 205 -9.09 -8.45 21.62
C SER A 205 -8.64 -9.85 22.10
N LYS A 206 -9.45 -10.88 21.85
CA LYS A 206 -9.21 -12.27 22.26
C LYS A 206 -8.94 -13.19 21.08
N PHE A 207 -9.52 -12.93 19.93
CA PHE A 207 -9.35 -13.69 18.70
C PHE A 207 -8.64 -12.85 17.64
N GLN A 208 -7.46 -13.31 17.20
CA GLN A 208 -6.60 -12.63 16.22
C GLN A 208 -6.67 -13.32 14.85
N PRO A 209 -7.56 -12.86 13.93
CA PRO A 209 -7.74 -13.55 12.64
C PRO A 209 -6.56 -13.39 11.67
N GLY A 210 -5.63 -12.46 11.94
CA GLY A 210 -4.46 -12.22 11.08
C GLY A 210 -3.57 -13.44 10.89
N GLY A 211 -3.53 -14.37 11.85
CA GLY A 211 -2.79 -15.64 11.74
C GLY A 211 -3.26 -16.54 10.59
N VAL A 212 -4.50 -16.36 10.12
CA VAL A 212 -5.05 -17.10 8.97
C VAL A 212 -4.26 -16.81 7.69
N ILE A 213 -3.74 -15.60 7.50
CA ILE A 213 -2.94 -15.23 6.32
C ILE A 213 -1.73 -16.15 6.21
N LYS A 214 -1.00 -16.38 7.30
CA LYS A 214 0.16 -17.26 7.30
C LYS A 214 -0.27 -18.74 7.23
N ALA A 215 -1.04 -19.20 8.18
CA ALA A 215 -1.34 -20.63 8.31
C ALA A 215 -2.14 -21.19 7.11
N ARG A 216 -3.26 -20.54 6.74
CA ARG A 216 -4.07 -21.00 5.61
C ARG A 216 -3.53 -20.52 4.27
N GLY A 217 -3.01 -19.31 4.18
CA GLY A 217 -2.45 -18.76 2.96
C GLY A 217 -1.26 -19.57 2.44
N GLU A 218 -0.37 -20.07 3.29
CA GLU A 218 0.72 -20.98 2.88
C GLU A 218 0.22 -22.30 2.30
N LYS A 219 -0.85 -22.89 2.89
CA LYS A 219 -1.49 -24.09 2.32
C LYS A 219 -2.12 -23.79 0.97
N MET A 220 -2.89 -22.72 0.87
CA MET A 220 -3.53 -22.28 -0.38
C MET A 220 -2.49 -22.08 -1.48
N ALA A 221 -1.38 -21.38 -1.21
CA ALA A 221 -0.31 -21.13 -2.16
C ALA A 221 0.36 -22.41 -2.71
N ARG A 222 0.33 -23.50 -1.95
CA ARG A 222 0.82 -24.82 -2.40
C ARG A 222 -0.26 -25.70 -3.03
N GLY A 223 -1.50 -25.20 -3.13
CA GLY A 223 -2.64 -26.00 -3.58
C GLY A 223 -3.03 -27.12 -2.61
N ASP A 224 -2.61 -27.03 -1.34
CA ASP A 224 -2.98 -27.97 -0.28
C ASP A 224 -4.30 -27.50 0.37
N PHE A 225 -5.37 -28.19 0.03
CA PHE A 225 -6.72 -27.95 0.58
C PHE A 225 -7.16 -29.04 1.57
N SER A 226 -6.21 -29.76 2.20
CA SER A 226 -6.52 -30.69 3.27
C SER A 226 -7.27 -29.98 4.41
N ALA A 227 -8.46 -30.49 4.77
CA ALA A 227 -9.40 -29.77 5.63
C ALA A 227 -8.89 -29.63 7.06
N THR A 228 -8.91 -28.41 7.57
CA THR A 228 -8.91 -28.06 9.00
C THR A 228 -10.25 -27.43 9.39
N PHE A 229 -10.97 -26.93 8.40
CA PHE A 229 -12.32 -26.43 8.49
C PHE A 229 -12.99 -26.63 7.12
N GLU A 230 -13.85 -27.65 7.02
CA GLU A 230 -14.50 -28.03 5.76
C GLU A 230 -15.32 -26.89 5.17
N LEU A 231 -15.23 -26.73 3.85
CA LEU A 231 -15.89 -25.65 3.12
C LEU A 231 -17.43 -25.68 3.28
N THR A 232 -18.06 -26.86 3.30
CA THR A 232 -19.48 -27.01 3.58
C THR A 232 -19.88 -26.52 4.97
N MET A 233 -19.05 -26.75 5.97
CA MET A 233 -19.29 -26.27 7.33
C MET A 233 -19.09 -24.76 7.44
N ALA A 234 -18.05 -24.22 6.77
CA ALA A 234 -17.84 -22.78 6.65
C ALA A 234 -19.01 -22.09 5.92
N ARG A 235 -19.57 -22.75 4.89
CA ARG A 235 -20.74 -22.23 4.16
C ARG A 235 -22.02 -22.20 5.03
N LYS A 236 -22.19 -23.18 5.92
CA LYS A 236 -23.24 -23.14 6.93
C LYS A 236 -23.06 -21.94 7.88
N ASP A 237 -21.84 -21.68 8.36
CA ASP A 237 -21.57 -20.53 9.21
C ASP A 237 -21.83 -19.21 8.48
N MET A 238 -21.49 -19.15 7.19
CA MET A 238 -21.81 -18.00 6.34
C MET A 238 -23.32 -17.71 6.25
N ARG A 239 -24.16 -18.78 6.20
CA ARG A 239 -25.62 -18.61 6.24
C ARG A 239 -26.07 -17.99 7.57
N LEU A 240 -25.51 -18.44 8.70
CA LEU A 240 -25.82 -17.86 10.02
C LEU A 240 -25.37 -16.39 10.14
N MET A 241 -24.24 -16.02 9.51
CA MET A 241 -23.79 -14.63 9.46
C MET A 241 -24.79 -13.74 8.70
N LEU A 242 -25.24 -14.20 7.54
CA LEU A 242 -26.24 -13.49 6.73
C LEU A 242 -27.61 -13.37 7.45
N GLU A 243 -28.03 -14.44 8.14
CA GLU A 243 -29.25 -14.43 8.97
C GLU A 243 -29.12 -13.42 10.12
N ALA A 244 -27.96 -13.37 10.80
CA ALA A 244 -27.69 -12.42 11.87
C ALA A 244 -27.68 -10.96 11.38
N ALA A 245 -27.20 -10.70 10.18
CA ALA A 245 -27.27 -9.37 9.59
C ALA A 245 -28.72 -8.96 9.23
N GLY A 246 -29.60 -9.93 8.91
CA GLY A 246 -30.98 -9.67 8.56
C GLY A 246 -31.12 -8.74 7.35
N SER A 247 -31.79 -7.60 7.52
CA SER A 247 -31.96 -6.59 6.47
C SER A 247 -30.81 -5.55 6.43
N GLN A 248 -29.80 -5.67 7.29
CA GLN A 248 -28.67 -4.73 7.29
C GLN A 248 -27.78 -4.95 6.05
N PRO A 249 -27.26 -3.86 5.44
CA PRO A 249 -26.40 -4.00 4.27
C PRO A 249 -25.08 -4.68 4.64
N THR A 250 -24.71 -5.72 3.88
CA THR A 250 -23.43 -6.41 3.96
C THR A 250 -22.60 -6.14 2.71
N VAL A 251 -21.27 -6.12 2.84
CA VAL A 251 -20.34 -5.73 1.76
C VAL A 251 -19.73 -6.97 1.09
N VAL A 252 -19.15 -7.88 1.87
CA VAL A 252 -18.39 -9.01 1.33
C VAL A 252 -19.05 -10.37 1.52
N LEU A 253 -19.85 -10.56 2.57
CA LEU A 253 -20.44 -11.86 2.90
C LEU A 253 -21.22 -12.51 1.74
N PRO A 254 -22.09 -11.80 0.99
CA PRO A 254 -22.82 -12.41 -0.14
C PRO A 254 -21.90 -12.91 -1.26
N SER A 255 -20.84 -12.16 -1.58
CA SER A 255 -19.89 -12.53 -2.62
C SER A 255 -19.05 -13.73 -2.20
N ILE A 256 -18.64 -13.80 -0.93
CA ILE A 256 -17.93 -14.95 -0.37
C ILE A 256 -18.85 -16.18 -0.37
N ALA A 257 -20.12 -16.03 0.05
CA ALA A 257 -21.11 -17.12 0.03
C ALA A 257 -21.25 -17.72 -1.38
N LYS A 258 -21.40 -16.86 -2.38
CA LYS A 258 -21.47 -17.29 -3.78
C LYS A 258 -20.22 -18.07 -4.21
N ARG A 259 -19.04 -17.56 -3.87
CA ARG A 259 -17.76 -18.23 -4.21
C ARG A 259 -17.62 -19.59 -3.51
N MET A 260 -18.13 -19.72 -2.26
CA MET A 260 -18.20 -21.00 -1.57
C MET A 260 -19.15 -21.97 -2.30
N ASP A 261 -20.33 -21.52 -2.70
CA ASP A 261 -21.28 -22.34 -3.44
C ASP A 261 -20.70 -22.85 -4.77
N ASP A 262 -20.02 -21.96 -5.53
CA ASP A 262 -19.35 -22.31 -6.77
C ASP A 262 -18.25 -23.38 -6.56
N ALA A 263 -17.47 -23.26 -5.49
CA ALA A 263 -16.42 -24.23 -5.16
C ALA A 263 -17.00 -25.59 -4.68
N ILE A 264 -18.06 -25.57 -3.87
CA ILE A 264 -18.76 -26.78 -3.43
C ILE A 264 -19.35 -27.53 -4.65
N ALA A 265 -19.97 -26.80 -5.59
CA ALA A 265 -20.53 -27.40 -6.82
C ALA A 265 -19.44 -28.06 -7.69
N LYS A 266 -18.17 -27.64 -7.56
CA LYS A 266 -17.00 -28.23 -8.24
C LYS A 266 -16.34 -29.39 -7.47
N GLY A 267 -16.98 -29.84 -6.38
CA GLY A 267 -16.52 -31.00 -5.61
C GLY A 267 -15.61 -30.67 -4.42
N HIS A 268 -15.38 -29.40 -4.09
CA HIS A 268 -14.54 -28.97 -2.99
C HIS A 268 -15.23 -28.89 -1.62
N GLY A 269 -16.43 -29.49 -1.48
CA GLY A 269 -17.24 -29.36 -0.25
C GLY A 269 -16.56 -29.90 1.01
N GLN A 270 -15.78 -30.98 0.90
CA GLN A 270 -15.03 -31.60 1.99
C GLN A 270 -13.61 -31.07 2.15
N ASP A 271 -13.15 -30.24 1.21
CA ASP A 271 -11.86 -29.56 1.30
C ASP A 271 -11.90 -28.42 2.33
N ASP A 272 -10.71 -27.92 2.68
CA ASP A 272 -10.61 -26.74 3.58
C ASP A 272 -11.29 -25.50 2.97
N LEU A 273 -11.79 -24.61 3.84
CA LEU A 273 -12.27 -23.29 3.44
C LEU A 273 -11.37 -22.58 2.41
N GLY A 274 -10.04 -22.81 2.49
CA GLY A 274 -9.07 -22.30 1.52
C GLY A 274 -9.33 -22.70 0.07
N ALA A 275 -10.14 -23.74 -0.18
CA ALA A 275 -10.49 -24.21 -1.53
C ALA A 275 -11.29 -23.18 -2.37
N ILE A 276 -11.78 -22.09 -1.77
CA ILE A 276 -12.28 -20.93 -2.53
C ILE A 276 -11.25 -20.35 -3.49
N ALA A 277 -9.96 -20.63 -3.28
CA ALA A 277 -8.85 -20.21 -4.14
C ALA A 277 -8.41 -21.28 -5.16
N ALA A 278 -9.02 -22.48 -5.20
CA ALA A 278 -8.55 -23.60 -6.00
C ALA A 278 -8.36 -23.28 -7.50
N GLU A 279 -9.15 -22.37 -8.05
CA GLU A 279 -9.07 -21.98 -9.47
C GLU A 279 -7.99 -20.93 -9.78
N VAL A 280 -7.44 -20.25 -8.77
CA VAL A 280 -6.47 -19.17 -8.98
C VAL A 280 -5.05 -19.54 -8.58
N VAL A 281 -4.86 -20.69 -7.92
CA VAL A 281 -3.53 -21.18 -7.49
C VAL A 281 -3.05 -22.42 -8.26
N ARG A 282 -3.87 -22.96 -9.18
CA ARG A 282 -3.55 -24.08 -10.08
C ARG A 282 -3.04 -23.60 -11.41
#